data_97344c82f43cb2c0680108b68a476416
#
_entry.id   97344c82f43cb2c0680108b68a476416
#
_cell.length_a   1.000
_cell.length_b   1.000
_cell.length_c   1.000
_cell.angle_alpha   90.00
_cell.angle_beta   90.00
_cell.angle_gamma   90.00
#
_symmetry.space_group_name_H-M   'P 1'
#
loop_
_entity.id
_entity.type
_entity.pdbx_description
1 polymer ?
#
loop_
_entity_poly.entity_id
_entity_poly.type
_entity_poly.pdbx_seq_one_letter_code
_entity_poly.pdbx_strand_id
1 'polypeptide(L)'
;VAGSVGYYCAGMHQVGTVVVNGNSGPGLAENIMSGTVRTTGNASMSAAATGCGGLVVIEGDAGARCGISMKGVDIVVGGSIGHMGAFMAQAGNLVVLGDAGADLGDSIYEAVLYVRGEVESLGSDCVEKEMRPEHLAAVRHLLQAADMTASPADFRRYGSERQMYSFHVDDIEAELAEGAGAAK
;
A
#
# COMPACT_ATOMS: atom_id res chain seq x y z
N VAL A 1 -3.03 -22.69 -5.87
CA VAL A 1 -3.12 -23.61 -4.71
C VAL A 1 -4.59 -23.79 -4.38
N ALA A 2 -5.06 -25.02 -4.29
CA ALA A 2 -6.41 -25.33 -3.85
C ALA A 2 -6.44 -25.45 -2.32
N GLY A 3 -7.21 -24.56 -1.67
CA GLY A 3 -7.31 -24.48 -0.22
C GLY A 3 -6.37 -23.46 0.43
N SER A 4 -6.47 -23.36 1.75
CA SER A 4 -5.70 -22.38 2.54
C SER A 4 -4.24 -22.77 2.66
N VAL A 5 -3.40 -21.75 2.90
CA VAL A 5 -1.95 -21.89 3.04
C VAL A 5 -1.49 -21.37 4.41
N GLY A 6 -0.32 -21.84 4.82
CA GLY A 6 0.30 -21.45 6.09
C GLY A 6 1.12 -20.16 5.99
N TYR A 7 2.20 -20.10 6.78
CA TYR A 7 3.08 -18.95 6.91
C TYR A 7 3.90 -18.69 5.64
N TYR A 8 4.14 -17.41 5.34
CA TYR A 8 5.07 -16.92 4.32
C TYR A 8 4.81 -17.46 2.91
N CYS A 9 3.56 -17.80 2.59
CA CYS A 9 3.20 -18.22 1.24
C CYS A 9 3.58 -17.11 0.24
N ALA A 10 4.23 -17.50 -0.87
CA ALA A 10 4.75 -16.60 -1.89
C ALA A 10 5.73 -15.54 -1.38
N GLY A 11 6.44 -15.81 -0.28
CA GLY A 11 7.52 -14.94 0.19
C GLY A 11 8.62 -14.77 -0.87
N MET A 12 9.15 -13.55 -1.03
CA MET A 12 10.17 -13.17 -2.02
C MET A 12 9.78 -13.47 -3.48
N HIS A 13 8.47 -13.47 -3.78
CA HIS A 13 7.97 -13.72 -5.13
C HIS A 13 8.51 -12.69 -6.13
N GLN A 14 8.97 -13.14 -7.29
CA GLN A 14 9.65 -12.27 -8.27
C GLN A 14 8.94 -12.19 -9.63
N VAL A 15 8.22 -13.23 -10.06
CA VAL A 15 7.62 -13.24 -11.38
C VAL A 15 6.46 -14.24 -11.46
N GLY A 16 5.48 -13.92 -12.30
CA GLY A 16 4.31 -14.78 -12.51
C GLY A 16 3.19 -14.51 -11.52
N THR A 17 2.30 -15.48 -11.37
CA THR A 17 1.09 -15.35 -10.54
C THR A 17 0.92 -16.52 -9.61
N VAL A 18 0.73 -16.24 -8.33
CA VAL A 18 0.32 -17.22 -7.31
C VAL A 18 -1.12 -16.92 -6.91
N VAL A 19 -2.00 -17.93 -7.06
CA VAL A 19 -3.40 -17.86 -6.62
C VAL A 19 -3.63 -18.88 -5.51
N VAL A 20 -4.10 -18.41 -4.37
CA VAL A 20 -4.53 -19.22 -3.22
C VAL A 20 -6.05 -19.21 -3.15
N ASN A 21 -6.69 -20.34 -3.43
CA ASN A 21 -8.13 -20.49 -3.33
C ASN A 21 -8.54 -20.84 -1.89
N GLY A 22 -8.40 -19.87 -1.00
CA GLY A 22 -8.65 -20.04 0.44
C GLY A 22 -8.02 -18.91 1.24
N ASN A 23 -7.82 -19.13 2.52
CA ASN A 23 -7.16 -18.17 3.41
C ASN A 23 -5.64 -18.34 3.40
N SER A 24 -4.93 -17.30 3.78
CA SER A 24 -3.48 -17.34 3.97
C SER A 24 -3.08 -16.99 5.41
N GLY A 25 -2.08 -17.70 5.89
CA GLY A 25 -1.44 -17.45 7.18
C GLY A 25 -0.63 -16.16 7.19
N PRO A 26 0.07 -15.87 8.31
CA PRO A 26 0.93 -14.69 8.44
C PRO A 26 2.02 -14.61 7.36
N GLY A 27 2.31 -13.36 6.91
CA GLY A 27 3.40 -13.10 5.99
C GLY A 27 3.12 -13.48 4.53
N LEU A 28 1.84 -13.51 4.09
CA LEU A 28 1.52 -13.67 2.68
C LEU A 28 2.32 -12.67 1.85
N ALA A 29 3.03 -13.13 0.82
CA ALA A 29 3.80 -12.30 -0.10
C ALA A 29 4.84 -11.38 0.58
N GLU A 30 5.36 -11.76 1.75
CA GLU A 30 6.43 -11.00 2.40
C GLU A 30 7.63 -10.85 1.48
N ASN A 31 8.21 -9.64 1.39
CA ASN A 31 9.30 -9.30 0.47
C ASN A 31 9.01 -9.59 -1.02
N ILE A 32 7.76 -9.53 -1.45
CA ILE A 32 7.44 -9.62 -2.88
C ILE A 32 8.20 -8.54 -3.66
N MET A 33 8.80 -8.91 -4.79
CA MET A 33 9.59 -8.01 -5.65
C MET A 33 8.84 -7.64 -6.92
N SER A 34 8.05 -8.56 -7.49
CA SER A 34 7.23 -8.33 -8.68
C SER A 34 6.25 -9.48 -8.89
N GLY A 35 5.42 -9.43 -9.94
CA GLY A 35 4.39 -10.42 -10.21
C GLY A 35 3.13 -10.19 -9.39
N THR A 36 2.29 -11.20 -9.28
CA THR A 36 0.98 -11.10 -8.62
C THR A 36 0.78 -12.23 -7.62
N VAL A 37 0.35 -11.89 -6.42
CA VAL A 37 -0.09 -12.85 -5.40
C VAL A 37 -1.55 -12.55 -5.04
N ARG A 38 -2.44 -13.54 -5.18
CA ARG A 38 -3.87 -13.39 -4.90
C ARG A 38 -4.33 -14.45 -3.91
N THR A 39 -5.11 -14.06 -2.92
CA THR A 39 -5.87 -14.98 -2.06
C THR A 39 -7.36 -14.65 -2.17
N THR A 40 -8.20 -15.70 -2.35
CA THR A 40 -9.66 -15.53 -2.47
C THR A 40 -10.35 -15.43 -1.12
N GLY A 41 -9.67 -15.75 -0.05
CA GLY A 41 -10.14 -15.61 1.32
C GLY A 41 -9.41 -14.47 2.05
N ASN A 42 -9.31 -14.63 3.37
CA ASN A 42 -8.64 -13.70 4.25
C ASN A 42 -7.14 -13.94 4.29
N ALA A 43 -6.37 -12.88 4.51
CA ALA A 43 -4.97 -12.95 4.88
C ALA A 43 -4.81 -12.64 6.37
N SER A 44 -3.92 -13.36 7.04
CA SER A 44 -3.57 -13.09 8.42
C SER A 44 -2.67 -11.84 8.53
N MET A 45 -1.99 -11.66 9.65
CA MET A 45 -1.14 -10.49 9.88
C MET A 45 0.04 -10.39 8.92
N SER A 46 0.52 -9.15 8.70
CA SER A 46 1.75 -8.83 7.96
C SER A 46 1.73 -9.27 6.49
N ALA A 47 0.56 -9.29 5.86
CA ALA A 47 0.48 -9.53 4.41
C ALA A 47 1.25 -8.43 3.65
N ALA A 48 2.03 -8.82 2.63
CA ALA A 48 2.89 -7.97 1.81
C ALA A 48 3.92 -7.14 2.59
N ALA A 49 4.30 -7.58 3.79
CA ALA A 49 5.34 -6.91 4.58
C ALA A 49 6.61 -6.70 3.74
N THR A 50 7.19 -5.51 3.80
CA THR A 50 8.44 -5.13 3.11
C THR A 50 8.46 -5.34 1.59
N GLY A 51 7.30 -5.54 0.96
CA GLY A 51 7.18 -5.74 -0.48
C GLY A 51 7.73 -4.55 -1.29
N CYS A 52 8.56 -4.84 -2.30
CA CYS A 52 9.26 -3.84 -3.10
C CYS A 52 8.59 -3.55 -4.44
N GLY A 53 7.63 -4.37 -4.86
CA GLY A 53 6.90 -4.20 -6.11
C GLY A 53 5.92 -5.35 -6.34
N GLY A 54 5.22 -5.32 -7.47
CA GLY A 54 4.19 -6.28 -7.80
C GLY A 54 2.83 -5.94 -7.20
N LEU A 55 1.88 -6.85 -7.30
CA LEU A 55 0.51 -6.69 -6.84
C LEU A 55 0.11 -7.80 -5.87
N VAL A 56 -0.41 -7.44 -4.71
CA VAL A 56 -1.02 -8.38 -3.76
C VAL A 56 -2.50 -8.10 -3.66
N VAL A 57 -3.32 -9.11 -3.95
CA VAL A 57 -4.78 -9.03 -3.91
C VAL A 57 -5.31 -9.95 -2.81
N ILE A 58 -6.08 -9.40 -1.89
CA ILE A 58 -6.75 -10.12 -0.82
C ILE A 58 -8.25 -9.87 -0.99
N GLU A 59 -9.01 -10.88 -1.41
CA GLU A 59 -10.45 -10.68 -1.68
C GLU A 59 -11.27 -10.52 -0.40
N GLY A 60 -10.84 -11.12 0.69
CA GLY A 60 -11.42 -10.97 2.03
C GLY A 60 -10.72 -9.88 2.85
N ASP A 61 -10.64 -10.10 4.15
CA ASP A 61 -10.01 -9.21 5.12
C ASP A 61 -8.50 -9.48 5.24
N ALA A 62 -7.75 -8.46 5.60
CA ALA A 62 -6.36 -8.61 6.00
C ALA A 62 -6.19 -8.29 7.49
N GLY A 63 -5.37 -9.07 8.17
CA GLY A 63 -5.08 -8.87 9.60
C GLY A 63 -4.22 -7.64 9.87
N ALA A 64 -3.75 -7.54 11.10
CA ALA A 64 -2.87 -6.46 11.56
C ALA A 64 -1.61 -6.32 10.71
N ARG A 65 -1.11 -5.09 10.59
CA ARG A 65 0.15 -4.75 9.91
C ARG A 65 0.20 -5.17 8.44
N CYS A 66 -0.94 -5.18 7.74
CA CYS A 66 -0.97 -5.32 6.29
C CYS A 66 -0.13 -4.21 5.65
N GLY A 67 0.82 -4.54 4.78
CA GLY A 67 1.72 -3.58 4.13
C GLY A 67 2.77 -2.93 5.05
N ILE A 68 3.06 -3.53 6.23
CA ILE A 68 4.12 -3.02 7.11
C ILE A 68 5.44 -2.85 6.33
N SER A 69 6.05 -1.67 6.44
CA SER A 69 7.32 -1.30 5.81
C SER A 69 7.38 -1.57 4.30
N MET A 70 6.24 -1.55 3.60
CA MET A 70 6.21 -1.72 2.15
C MET A 70 7.04 -0.65 1.44
N LYS A 71 7.67 -1.02 0.30
CA LYS A 71 8.68 -0.22 -0.41
C LYS A 71 8.37 -0.07 -1.90
N GLY A 72 7.10 -0.19 -2.29
CA GLY A 72 6.67 -0.05 -3.68
C GLY A 72 5.69 -1.11 -4.17
N VAL A 73 5.30 -2.08 -3.34
CA VAL A 73 4.24 -3.03 -3.67
C VAL A 73 2.88 -2.32 -3.69
N ASP A 74 2.01 -2.74 -4.60
CA ASP A 74 0.61 -2.38 -4.61
C ASP A 74 -0.21 -3.47 -3.91
N ILE A 75 -1.10 -3.06 -3.00
CA ILE A 75 -1.94 -3.97 -2.22
C ILE A 75 -3.40 -3.56 -2.39
N VAL A 76 -4.27 -4.51 -2.74
CA VAL A 76 -5.72 -4.30 -2.81
C VAL A 76 -6.41 -5.30 -1.90
N VAL A 77 -7.19 -4.79 -0.94
CA VAL A 77 -7.95 -5.58 0.04
C VAL A 77 -9.44 -5.35 -0.19
N GLY A 78 -10.17 -6.43 -0.50
CA GLY A 78 -11.62 -6.39 -0.75
C GLY A 78 -12.46 -6.20 0.51
N GLY A 79 -11.95 -6.62 1.65
CA GLY A 79 -12.55 -6.43 2.97
C GLY A 79 -11.86 -5.32 3.77
N SER A 80 -11.81 -5.51 5.08
CA SER A 80 -11.21 -4.59 6.05
C SER A 80 -9.78 -4.99 6.42
N ILE A 81 -9.04 -4.06 7.01
CA ILE A 81 -7.69 -4.34 7.54
C ILE A 81 -7.63 -4.12 9.05
N GLY A 82 -6.79 -4.91 9.71
CA GLY A 82 -6.54 -4.78 11.15
C GLY A 82 -5.69 -3.55 11.50
N HIS A 83 -5.36 -3.42 12.78
CA HIS A 83 -4.57 -2.30 13.31
C HIS A 83 -3.17 -2.19 12.71
N MET A 84 -2.60 -0.99 12.73
CA MET A 84 -1.27 -0.66 12.22
C MET A 84 -1.08 -1.03 10.74
N GLY A 85 -2.14 -0.94 9.92
CA GLY A 85 -2.00 -1.07 8.46
C GLY A 85 -1.00 -0.06 7.92
N ALA A 86 -0.12 -0.46 7.00
CA ALA A 86 0.93 0.38 6.41
C ALA A 86 1.88 1.04 7.43
N PHE A 87 2.12 0.42 8.60
CA PHE A 87 3.12 0.90 9.56
C PHE A 87 4.49 1.04 8.90
N MET A 88 5.12 2.23 9.04
CA MET A 88 6.41 2.56 8.42
C MET A 88 6.47 2.32 6.89
N ALA A 89 5.34 2.43 6.21
CA ALA A 89 5.27 2.25 4.76
C ALA A 89 6.06 3.35 4.03
N GLN A 90 6.97 2.95 3.14
CA GLN A 90 7.90 3.86 2.47
C GLN A 90 7.38 4.30 1.10
N ALA A 91 6.86 3.39 0.29
CA ALA A 91 6.34 3.66 -1.05
C ALA A 91 5.33 2.59 -1.46
N GLY A 92 4.56 2.84 -2.52
CA GLY A 92 3.52 1.96 -3.04
C GLY A 92 2.11 2.37 -2.61
N ASN A 93 1.12 1.59 -2.97
CA ASN A 93 -0.28 1.90 -2.71
C ASN A 93 -0.96 0.80 -1.89
N LEU A 94 -1.78 1.19 -0.93
CA LEU A 94 -2.69 0.29 -0.21
C LEU A 94 -4.14 0.76 -0.47
N VAL A 95 -4.94 -0.08 -1.12
CA VAL A 95 -6.36 0.15 -1.39
C VAL A 95 -7.19 -0.79 -0.53
N VAL A 96 -8.08 -0.25 0.29
CA VAL A 96 -8.96 -0.99 1.22
C VAL A 96 -10.41 -0.66 0.91
N LEU A 97 -11.19 -1.68 0.52
CA LEU A 97 -12.61 -1.51 0.20
C LEU A 97 -13.51 -1.52 1.45
N GLY A 98 -13.05 -2.11 2.53
CA GLY A 98 -13.69 -2.09 3.85
C GLY A 98 -13.13 -1.01 4.76
N ASP A 99 -13.09 -1.29 6.05
CA ASP A 99 -12.63 -0.41 7.10
C ASP A 99 -11.14 -0.61 7.42
N ALA A 100 -10.54 0.37 8.05
CA ALA A 100 -9.18 0.27 8.57
C ALA A 100 -9.19 0.39 10.10
N GLY A 101 -8.51 -0.55 10.77
CA GLY A 101 -8.34 -0.53 12.22
C GLY A 101 -7.43 0.59 12.70
N ALA A 102 -7.19 0.63 14.01
CA ALA A 102 -6.42 1.68 14.68
C ALA A 102 -4.99 1.84 14.15
N ASP A 103 -4.48 3.06 14.28
CA ASP A 103 -3.09 3.45 13.98
C ASP A 103 -2.71 3.21 12.51
N LEU A 104 -3.64 3.50 11.58
CA LEU A 104 -3.38 3.42 10.15
C LEU A 104 -2.24 4.35 9.75
N GLY A 105 -1.25 3.83 9.04
CA GLY A 105 -0.16 4.60 8.46
C GLY A 105 0.79 5.21 9.49
N ASP A 106 0.90 4.65 10.70
CA ASP A 106 1.85 5.15 11.68
C ASP A 106 3.26 5.21 11.09
N SER A 107 3.93 6.37 11.26
CA SER A 107 5.28 6.62 10.76
C SER A 107 5.43 6.43 9.25
N ILE A 108 4.39 6.76 8.49
CA ILE A 108 4.36 6.62 7.02
C ILE A 108 5.30 7.63 6.32
N TYR A 109 5.88 7.22 5.20
CA TYR A 109 6.71 8.07 4.33
C TYR A 109 5.95 8.48 3.06
N GLU A 110 6.27 7.92 1.89
CA GLU A 110 5.69 8.32 0.60
C GLU A 110 4.61 7.36 0.09
N ALA A 111 4.31 6.29 0.83
CA ALA A 111 3.22 5.40 0.48
C ALA A 111 1.87 6.13 0.51
N VAL A 112 0.95 5.71 -0.34
CA VAL A 112 -0.40 6.29 -0.44
C VAL A 112 -1.44 5.25 -0.05
N LEU A 113 -2.32 5.63 0.87
CA LEU A 113 -3.37 4.77 1.37
C LEU A 113 -4.73 5.29 0.89
N TYR A 114 -5.57 4.39 0.41
CA TYR A 114 -6.93 4.67 -0.03
C TYR A 114 -7.89 3.76 0.73
N VAL A 115 -8.81 4.34 1.51
CA VAL A 115 -9.79 3.59 2.30
C VAL A 115 -11.19 4.05 1.92
N ARG A 116 -12.06 3.11 1.57
CA ARG A 116 -13.47 3.40 1.27
C ARG A 116 -14.33 3.45 2.53
N GLY A 117 -14.07 2.55 3.47
CA GLY A 117 -14.80 2.46 4.73
C GLY A 117 -14.34 3.46 5.79
N GLU A 118 -14.65 3.18 7.03
CA GLU A 118 -14.24 3.99 8.17
C GLU A 118 -12.81 3.68 8.59
N VAL A 119 -12.12 4.70 9.11
CA VAL A 119 -10.78 4.57 9.71
C VAL A 119 -10.92 4.79 11.21
N GLU A 120 -10.59 3.78 12.02
CA GLU A 120 -10.73 3.84 13.48
C GLU A 120 -9.84 4.92 14.09
N SER A 121 -8.57 4.97 13.71
CA SER A 121 -7.65 6.06 14.03
C SER A 121 -6.47 6.11 13.05
N LEU A 122 -5.85 7.28 12.95
CA LEU A 122 -4.61 7.46 12.20
C LEU A 122 -3.42 7.34 13.15
N GLY A 123 -2.33 6.74 12.68
CA GLY A 123 -1.07 6.69 13.39
C GLY A 123 -0.30 8.01 13.29
N SER A 124 0.85 8.08 13.95
CA SER A 124 1.72 9.25 13.93
C SER A 124 2.13 9.63 12.52
N ASP A 125 2.15 10.92 12.21
CA ASP A 125 2.52 11.50 10.92
C ASP A 125 1.57 11.14 9.74
N CYS A 126 0.48 10.41 9.95
CA CYS A 126 -0.50 10.08 8.93
C CYS A 126 -1.69 11.05 8.98
N VAL A 127 -2.05 11.62 7.84
CA VAL A 127 -3.18 12.55 7.72
C VAL A 127 -4.02 12.25 6.51
N GLU A 128 -5.30 12.63 6.57
CA GLU A 128 -6.17 12.61 5.39
C GLU A 128 -5.74 13.72 4.42
N LYS A 129 -5.70 13.40 3.14
CA LYS A 129 -5.26 14.28 2.05
C LYS A 129 -6.30 14.36 0.94
N GLU A 130 -6.26 15.44 0.18
CA GLU A 130 -7.14 15.65 -0.96
C GLU A 130 -7.00 14.55 -2.02
N MET A 131 -8.13 14.05 -2.52
CA MET A 131 -8.19 13.17 -3.68
C MET A 131 -8.10 14.02 -4.97
N ARG A 132 -7.01 13.86 -5.70
CA ARG A 132 -6.76 14.52 -6.99
C ARG A 132 -7.03 13.57 -8.15
N PRO A 133 -7.12 14.08 -9.41
CA PRO A 133 -7.38 13.25 -10.58
C PRO A 133 -6.41 12.06 -10.75
N GLU A 134 -5.12 12.27 -10.46
CA GLU A 134 -4.10 11.21 -10.51
C GLU A 134 -4.37 10.09 -9.51
N HIS A 135 -4.85 10.41 -8.31
CA HIS A 135 -5.20 9.43 -7.29
C HIS A 135 -6.45 8.62 -7.66
N LEU A 136 -7.47 9.29 -8.24
CA LEU A 136 -8.65 8.61 -8.77
C LEU A 136 -8.28 7.64 -9.91
N ALA A 137 -7.34 8.04 -10.76
CA ALA A 137 -6.83 7.18 -11.82
C ALA A 137 -6.04 5.98 -11.27
N ALA A 138 -5.21 6.19 -10.24
CA ALA A 138 -4.46 5.12 -9.56
C ALA A 138 -5.41 4.10 -8.91
N VAL A 139 -6.39 4.55 -8.14
CA VAL A 139 -7.40 3.65 -7.54
C VAL A 139 -8.15 2.86 -8.60
N ARG A 140 -8.59 3.52 -9.70
CA ARG A 140 -9.27 2.83 -10.80
C ARG A 140 -8.39 1.74 -11.41
N HIS A 141 -7.13 2.05 -11.67
CA HIS A 141 -6.17 1.11 -12.24
C HIS A 141 -5.97 -0.11 -11.32
N LEU A 142 -5.78 0.12 -10.03
CA LEU A 142 -5.56 -0.94 -9.04
C LEU A 142 -6.79 -1.82 -8.86
N LEU A 143 -8.00 -1.23 -8.82
CA LEU A 143 -9.24 -1.99 -8.77
C LEU A 143 -9.42 -2.87 -10.01
N GLN A 144 -9.13 -2.35 -11.20
CA GLN A 144 -9.17 -3.13 -12.44
C GLN A 144 -8.15 -4.28 -12.43
N ALA A 145 -6.91 -4.01 -12.00
CA ALA A 145 -5.86 -5.03 -11.90
C ALA A 145 -6.19 -6.11 -10.86
N ALA A 146 -6.94 -5.74 -9.82
CA ALA A 146 -7.42 -6.65 -8.78
C ALA A 146 -8.75 -7.37 -9.16
N ASP A 147 -9.35 -7.07 -10.32
CA ASP A 147 -10.68 -7.55 -10.70
C ASP A 147 -11.75 -7.27 -9.62
N MET A 148 -11.71 -6.04 -9.07
CA MET A 148 -12.65 -5.55 -8.06
C MET A 148 -13.42 -4.35 -8.56
N THR A 149 -14.68 -4.22 -8.13
CA THR A 149 -15.59 -3.16 -8.57
C THR A 149 -15.93 -2.22 -7.42
N ALA A 150 -15.52 -0.97 -7.54
CA ALA A 150 -15.93 0.14 -6.68
C ALA A 150 -15.74 1.47 -7.43
N SER A 151 -16.42 2.52 -6.99
CA SER A 151 -16.17 3.86 -7.50
C SER A 151 -14.92 4.46 -6.86
N PRO A 152 -13.92 4.91 -7.63
CA PRO A 152 -12.76 5.60 -7.05
C PRO A 152 -13.12 6.84 -6.22
N ALA A 153 -14.25 7.46 -6.50
CA ALA A 153 -14.73 8.63 -5.76
C ALA A 153 -15.22 8.30 -4.33
N ASP A 154 -15.45 7.03 -4.03
CA ASP A 154 -15.88 6.58 -2.70
C ASP A 154 -14.71 6.44 -1.71
N PHE A 155 -13.47 6.60 -2.17
CA PHE A 155 -12.28 6.43 -1.35
C PHE A 155 -11.79 7.76 -0.79
N ARG A 156 -11.33 7.74 0.46
CA ARG A 156 -10.53 8.80 1.09
C ARG A 156 -9.06 8.45 0.97
N ARG A 157 -8.21 9.46 0.83
CA ARG A 157 -6.75 9.29 0.69
C ARG A 157 -6.03 9.70 1.96
N TYR A 158 -5.06 8.89 2.36
CA TYR A 158 -4.19 9.15 3.51
C TYR A 158 -2.73 9.05 3.09
N GLY A 159 -1.87 9.77 3.78
CA GLY A 159 -0.44 9.76 3.54
C GLY A 159 0.31 10.62 4.55
N SER A 160 1.63 10.71 4.43
CA SER A 160 2.48 11.43 5.37
C SER A 160 2.14 12.92 5.45
N GLU A 161 2.04 13.46 6.67
CA GLU A 161 1.97 14.90 6.92
C GLU A 161 3.24 15.62 6.48
N ARG A 162 4.38 14.95 6.55
CA ARG A 162 5.68 15.50 6.23
C ARG A 162 5.84 15.70 4.72
N GLN A 163 6.38 16.85 4.32
CA GLN A 163 6.98 17.01 3.00
C GLN A 163 8.37 16.40 3.07
N MET A 164 8.54 15.24 2.45
CA MET A 164 9.88 14.69 2.24
C MET A 164 10.57 15.54 1.19
N TYR A 165 11.77 16.00 1.48
CA TYR A 165 12.63 16.60 0.48
C TYR A 165 13.07 15.48 -0.47
N SER A 166 12.44 15.37 -1.63
CA SER A 166 13.03 14.61 -2.74
C SER A 166 14.22 15.44 -3.25
N PHE A 167 15.42 15.09 -2.83
CA PHE A 167 16.63 15.60 -3.44
C PHE A 167 16.78 14.99 -4.83
N HIS A 168 16.22 15.63 -5.85
CA HIS A 168 16.67 15.39 -7.20
C HIS A 168 18.00 16.14 -7.37
N VAL A 169 19.03 15.44 -7.81
CA VAL A 169 20.37 16.06 -8.05
C VAL A 169 20.26 17.23 -9.01
N ASP A 170 19.35 17.13 -9.98
CA ASP A 170 19.06 18.19 -10.96
C ASP A 170 18.47 19.45 -10.32
N ASP A 171 17.69 19.35 -9.23
CA ASP A 171 17.12 20.50 -8.53
C ASP A 171 18.20 21.23 -7.72
N ILE A 172 19.19 20.52 -7.18
CA ILE A 172 20.33 21.09 -6.46
C ILE A 172 21.23 21.88 -7.40
N GLU A 173 21.47 21.39 -8.62
CA GLU A 173 22.24 22.09 -9.64
C GLU A 173 21.53 23.37 -10.11
N ALA A 174 20.22 23.37 -10.21
CA ALA A 174 19.40 24.54 -10.56
C ALA A 174 19.47 25.62 -9.44
N GLU A 175 19.31 25.24 -8.16
CA GLU A 175 19.39 26.17 -7.03
C GLU A 175 20.81 26.76 -6.87
N LEU A 176 21.86 25.97 -7.08
CA LEU A 176 23.25 26.45 -7.05
C LEU A 176 23.54 27.41 -8.19
N ALA A 177 22.96 27.22 -9.37
CA ALA A 177 23.10 28.10 -10.51
C ALA A 177 22.40 29.45 -10.28
N GLU A 178 21.20 29.46 -9.66
CA GLU A 178 20.48 30.68 -9.31
C GLU A 178 21.18 31.48 -8.18
N GLY A 179 21.69 30.77 -7.15
CA GLY A 179 22.44 31.40 -6.05
C GLY A 179 23.75 32.07 -6.49
N ALA A 180 24.41 31.51 -7.50
CA ALA A 180 25.65 32.10 -8.07
C ALA A 180 25.39 33.38 -8.93
N GLY A 181 24.16 33.55 -9.43
CA GLY A 181 23.74 34.72 -10.19
C GLY A 181 23.38 35.94 -9.34
N ALA A 182 23.05 35.75 -8.07
CA ALA A 182 22.61 36.80 -7.14
C ALA A 182 23.78 37.51 -6.38
N ALA A 183 25.02 37.07 -6.58
CA ALA A 183 26.20 37.58 -5.91
C ALA A 183 27.11 38.47 -6.81
N LYS A 184 26.51 39.18 -7.78
CA LYS A 184 27.21 40.20 -8.60
C LYS A 184 26.62 41.57 -8.42
#